data_8985d036ccee95e3b8e56eac2f352589
#
_entry.id   8985d036ccee95e3b8e56eac2f352589
#
_cell.length_a   1.000
_cell.length_b   1.000
_cell.length_c   1.000
_cell.angle_alpha   90.00
_cell.angle_beta   90.00
_cell.angle_gamma   90.00
#
_symmetry.space_group_name_H-M   'P 1'
#
loop_
_entity.id
_entity.type
_entity.pdbx_description
1 polymer ?
#
loop_
_entity_poly.entity_id
_entity_poly.type
_entity_poly.pdbx_seq_one_letter_code
_entity_poly.pdbx_strand_id
1 'polypeptide(L)'
;VALVSLGFAYLADRALEWNREWTAAHGWLALLVLPCALAGLRWATLRFAPNAVGSGIPQVIGALSLPPGPSQHSLVSLAQALWKIPLAFFGMLAGASIGREGPSVQVGAAVMLAWGNFWKRRGIELRGFHTNELIAAGAAGGLAAAFNAPLAGVIFAIEELGRGTVLRWQRLVLIGVLAAGFLVVAVAGNNPYFGMFGGAPLTQGMLGWVIGCALLNGALGGIFARLLGCLLYTSPSPRDLSTS
;
A
#
# COMPACT_ATOMS: atom_id res chain seq x y z
N VAL A 1 4.97 11.07 -7.45
CA VAL A 1 4.49 10.10 -6.46
C VAL A 1 3.53 10.77 -5.50
N ALA A 2 3.95 11.75 -4.69
CA ALA A 2 3.14 12.38 -3.64
C ALA A 2 1.75 12.84 -4.12
N LEU A 3 1.67 13.58 -5.22
CA LEU A 3 0.39 14.08 -5.76
C LEU A 3 -0.54 12.95 -6.19
N VAL A 4 -0.01 11.88 -6.81
CA VAL A 4 -0.82 10.72 -7.20
C VAL A 4 -1.33 9.97 -5.98
N SER A 5 -0.49 9.80 -4.95
CA SER A 5 -0.88 9.16 -3.69
C SER A 5 -1.90 9.98 -2.91
N LEU A 6 -1.77 11.32 -2.88
CA LEU A 6 -2.77 12.21 -2.29
C LEU A 6 -4.11 12.15 -3.02
N GLY A 7 -4.09 12.18 -4.36
CA GLY A 7 -5.29 12.03 -5.17
C GLY A 7 -5.99 10.69 -4.92
N PHE A 8 -5.22 9.61 -4.83
CA PHE A 8 -5.75 8.30 -4.50
C PHE A 8 -6.30 8.23 -3.07
N ALA A 9 -5.61 8.83 -2.09
CA ALA A 9 -6.08 8.92 -0.71
C ALA A 9 -7.43 9.65 -0.61
N TYR A 10 -7.57 10.78 -1.31
CA TYR A 10 -8.82 11.52 -1.39
C TYR A 10 -9.95 10.69 -2.01
N LEU A 11 -9.68 9.98 -3.11
CA LEU A 11 -10.66 9.09 -3.73
C LEU A 11 -11.07 7.94 -2.80
N ALA A 12 -10.12 7.38 -2.06
CA ALA A 12 -10.40 6.32 -1.09
C ALA A 12 -11.32 6.79 0.04
N ASP A 13 -11.04 7.98 0.61
CA ASP A 13 -11.88 8.56 1.66
C ASP A 13 -13.30 8.81 1.16
N ARG A 14 -13.46 9.34 -0.07
CA ARG A 14 -14.79 9.54 -0.70
C ARG A 14 -15.52 8.22 -0.95
N ALA A 15 -14.82 7.17 -1.38
CA ALA A 15 -15.43 5.86 -1.57
C ALA A 15 -15.98 5.29 -0.26
N LEU A 16 -15.25 5.44 0.85
CA LEU A 16 -15.68 5.00 2.17
C LEU A 16 -16.87 5.82 2.70
N GLU A 17 -16.88 7.13 2.49
CA GLU A 17 -18.03 8.01 2.83
C GLU A 17 -19.27 7.57 2.08
N TRP A 18 -19.19 7.42 0.77
CA TRP A 18 -20.32 6.99 -0.07
C TRP A 18 -20.82 5.60 0.26
N ASN A 19 -19.91 4.66 0.56
CA ASN A 19 -20.31 3.34 1.03
C ASN A 19 -21.10 3.43 2.35
N ARG A 20 -20.64 4.24 3.30
CA ARG A 20 -21.33 4.43 4.59
C ARG A 20 -22.71 5.02 4.42
N GLU A 21 -22.84 6.10 3.64
CA GLU A 21 -24.11 6.77 3.36
C GLU A 21 -25.09 5.81 2.67
N TRP A 22 -24.61 5.09 1.64
CA TRP A 22 -25.43 4.15 0.90
C TRP A 22 -25.88 2.98 1.76
N THR A 23 -25.01 2.41 2.55
CA THR A 23 -25.32 1.29 3.45
C THR A 23 -26.27 1.72 4.55
N ALA A 24 -26.14 2.93 5.10
CA ALA A 24 -27.07 3.48 6.07
C ALA A 24 -28.47 3.69 5.49
N ALA A 25 -28.57 4.10 4.23
CA ALA A 25 -29.84 4.31 3.56
C ALA A 25 -30.52 3.00 3.10
N HIS A 26 -29.75 1.96 2.76
CA HIS A 26 -30.25 0.77 2.07
C HIS A 26 -29.98 -0.54 2.85
N GLY A 27 -29.76 -0.49 4.14
CA GLY A 27 -29.56 -1.57 5.10
C GLY A 27 -29.47 -3.02 4.54
N TRP A 28 -30.61 -3.68 4.42
CA TRP A 28 -30.67 -5.08 3.97
C TRP A 28 -30.25 -5.30 2.50
N LEU A 29 -30.45 -4.32 1.62
CA LEU A 29 -30.01 -4.39 0.21
C LEU A 29 -28.47 -4.49 0.11
N ALA A 30 -27.77 -3.89 1.06
CA ALA A 30 -26.31 -3.96 1.13
C ALA A 30 -25.82 -5.41 1.25
N LEU A 31 -26.54 -6.27 1.96
CA LEU A 31 -26.18 -7.69 2.13
C LEU A 31 -26.17 -8.48 0.80
N LEU A 32 -26.92 -8.03 -0.20
CA LEU A 32 -26.96 -8.67 -1.52
C LEU A 32 -26.05 -7.96 -2.52
N VAL A 33 -26.09 -6.63 -2.56
CA VAL A 33 -25.38 -5.83 -3.57
C VAL A 33 -23.87 -5.86 -3.34
N LEU A 34 -23.41 -5.73 -2.08
CA LEU A 34 -21.98 -5.66 -1.81
C LEU A 34 -21.22 -6.96 -2.17
N PRO A 35 -21.70 -8.16 -1.82
CA PRO A 35 -21.06 -9.41 -2.26
C PRO A 35 -21.04 -9.57 -3.79
N CYS A 36 -22.12 -9.21 -4.49
CA CYS A 36 -22.18 -9.25 -5.94
C CYS A 36 -21.18 -8.29 -6.58
N ALA A 37 -21.07 -7.06 -6.04
CA ALA A 37 -20.09 -6.07 -6.48
C ALA A 37 -18.65 -6.57 -6.27
N LEU A 38 -18.35 -7.19 -5.11
CA LEU A 38 -17.04 -7.76 -4.83
C LEU A 38 -16.72 -8.94 -5.75
N ALA A 39 -17.69 -9.80 -6.06
CA ALA A 39 -17.51 -10.88 -7.02
C ALA A 39 -17.21 -10.34 -8.43
N GLY A 40 -17.94 -9.32 -8.87
CA GLY A 40 -17.69 -8.63 -10.13
C GLY A 40 -16.30 -7.96 -10.18
N LEU A 41 -15.88 -7.30 -9.10
CA LEU A 41 -14.54 -6.74 -8.97
C LEU A 41 -13.45 -7.80 -9.01
N ARG A 42 -13.66 -8.94 -8.35
CA ARG A 42 -12.74 -10.08 -8.42
C ARG A 42 -12.59 -10.59 -9.85
N TRP A 43 -13.70 -10.77 -10.55
CA TRP A 43 -13.69 -11.17 -11.95
C TRP A 43 -12.95 -10.14 -12.82
N ALA A 44 -13.26 -8.85 -12.68
CA ALA A 44 -12.61 -7.78 -13.42
C ALA A 44 -11.10 -7.71 -13.15
N THR A 45 -10.69 -7.87 -11.89
CA THR A 45 -9.27 -7.88 -11.50
C THR A 45 -8.53 -9.03 -12.19
N LEU A 46 -9.08 -10.23 -12.16
CA LEU A 46 -8.45 -11.40 -12.79
C LEU A 46 -8.40 -11.27 -14.31
N ARG A 47 -9.40 -10.63 -14.92
CA ARG A 47 -9.50 -10.49 -16.38
C ARG A 47 -8.60 -9.39 -16.95
N PHE A 48 -8.51 -8.25 -16.28
CA PHE A 48 -7.85 -7.05 -16.81
C PHE A 48 -6.52 -6.71 -16.14
N ALA A 49 -6.35 -7.07 -14.87
CA ALA A 49 -5.17 -6.68 -14.10
C ALA A 49 -4.75 -7.74 -13.06
N PRO A 50 -4.36 -8.95 -13.49
CA PRO A 50 -4.05 -10.06 -12.58
C PRO A 50 -2.92 -9.71 -11.59
N ASN A 51 -1.95 -8.88 -11.97
CA ASN A 51 -0.87 -8.43 -11.10
C ASN A 51 -1.29 -7.29 -10.14
N ALA A 52 -2.51 -6.77 -10.24
CA ALA A 52 -3.08 -5.84 -9.28
C ALA A 52 -3.78 -6.53 -8.09
N VAL A 53 -3.84 -7.86 -8.07
CA VAL A 53 -4.40 -8.65 -6.96
C VAL A 53 -3.60 -8.42 -5.68
N GLY A 54 -4.28 -8.39 -4.54
CA GLY A 54 -3.66 -8.25 -3.22
C GLY A 54 -3.29 -6.80 -2.87
N SER A 55 -2.49 -6.63 -1.81
CA SER A 55 -2.19 -5.31 -1.24
C SER A 55 -1.30 -4.45 -2.16
N GLY A 56 -0.36 -5.04 -2.87
CA GLY A 56 0.63 -4.33 -3.69
C GLY A 56 2.05 -4.34 -3.11
N ILE A 57 2.19 -4.47 -1.80
CA ILE A 57 3.50 -4.56 -1.13
C ILE A 57 4.26 -5.83 -1.55
N PRO A 58 3.65 -7.03 -1.56
CA PRO A 58 4.34 -8.24 -2.04
C PRO A 58 4.81 -8.14 -3.49
N GLN A 59 4.04 -7.45 -4.37
CA GLN A 59 4.44 -7.24 -5.76
C GLN A 59 5.68 -6.35 -5.86
N VAL A 60 5.77 -5.32 -5.03
CA VAL A 60 6.95 -4.45 -4.99
C VAL A 60 8.16 -5.19 -4.45
N ILE A 61 8.02 -5.95 -3.37
CA ILE A 61 9.10 -6.78 -2.80
C ILE A 61 9.56 -7.82 -3.84
N GLY A 62 8.62 -8.50 -4.51
CA GLY A 62 8.90 -9.42 -5.59
C GLY A 62 9.63 -8.75 -6.75
N ALA A 63 9.22 -7.54 -7.15
CA ALA A 63 9.90 -6.77 -8.18
C ALA A 63 11.34 -6.42 -7.81
N LEU A 64 11.59 -6.04 -6.55
CA LEU A 64 12.95 -5.74 -6.06
C LEU A 64 13.85 -6.96 -6.00
N SER A 65 13.29 -8.16 -5.85
CA SER A 65 14.03 -9.44 -5.81
C SER A 65 14.36 -9.97 -7.21
N LEU A 66 13.74 -9.43 -8.26
CA LEU A 66 13.96 -9.85 -9.65
C LEU A 66 15.04 -8.99 -10.31
N PRO A 67 15.80 -9.56 -11.27
CA PRO A 67 16.70 -8.76 -12.09
C PRO A 67 15.90 -7.76 -12.93
N PRO A 68 16.50 -6.58 -13.26
CA PRO A 68 15.88 -5.61 -14.14
C PRO A 68 15.45 -6.23 -15.48
N GLY A 69 14.16 -6.17 -15.78
CA GLY A 69 13.64 -6.79 -17.00
C GLY A 69 12.11 -6.82 -17.09
N PRO A 70 11.56 -7.51 -18.11
CA PRO A 70 10.11 -7.57 -18.34
C PRO A 70 9.32 -8.12 -17.14
N SER A 71 9.84 -9.13 -16.44
CA SER A 71 9.19 -9.74 -15.28
C SER A 71 9.05 -8.76 -14.13
N GLN A 72 10.10 -7.96 -13.85
CA GLN A 72 10.07 -6.89 -12.85
C GLN A 72 9.04 -5.82 -13.24
N HIS A 73 9.07 -5.39 -14.51
CA HIS A 73 8.15 -4.38 -15.02
C HIS A 73 6.69 -4.82 -15.00
N SER A 74 6.40 -6.11 -15.13
CA SER A 74 5.02 -6.62 -15.07
C SER A 74 4.37 -6.42 -13.70
N LEU A 75 5.16 -6.48 -12.62
CA LEU A 75 4.67 -6.33 -11.24
C LEU A 75 4.43 -4.86 -10.84
N VAL A 76 5.21 -3.92 -11.41
CA VAL A 76 5.18 -2.50 -11.04
C VAL A 76 5.06 -1.57 -12.26
N SER A 77 4.31 -1.99 -13.27
CA SER A 77 4.07 -1.16 -14.46
C SER A 77 3.05 -0.06 -14.21
N LEU A 78 3.13 1.02 -14.99
CA LEU A 78 2.15 2.10 -14.95
C LEU A 78 0.73 1.60 -15.29
N ALA A 79 0.60 0.61 -16.18
CA ALA A 79 -0.68 0.00 -16.50
C ALA A 79 -1.31 -0.69 -15.27
N GLN A 80 -0.51 -1.39 -14.46
CA GLN A 80 -0.98 -1.98 -13.22
C GLN A 80 -1.42 -0.91 -12.20
N ALA A 81 -0.68 0.19 -12.10
CA ALA A 81 -1.04 1.30 -11.23
C ALA A 81 -2.37 1.95 -11.64
N LEU A 82 -2.59 2.15 -12.95
CA LEU A 82 -3.83 2.71 -13.49
C LEU A 82 -5.04 1.82 -13.21
N TRP A 83 -4.89 0.50 -13.23
CA TRP A 83 -5.94 -0.43 -12.84
C TRP A 83 -6.10 -0.55 -11.32
N LYS A 84 -5.01 -0.45 -10.57
CA LYS A 84 -5.02 -0.57 -9.10
C LYS A 84 -5.90 0.50 -8.44
N ILE A 85 -5.80 1.74 -8.92
CA ILE A 85 -6.56 2.87 -8.35
C ILE A 85 -8.08 2.65 -8.46
N PRO A 86 -8.68 2.45 -9.66
CA PRO A 86 -10.12 2.23 -9.76
C PRO A 86 -10.57 0.93 -9.09
N LEU A 87 -9.80 -0.16 -9.18
CA LEU A 87 -10.17 -1.41 -8.51
C LEU A 87 -10.21 -1.25 -6.99
N ALA A 88 -9.26 -0.55 -6.40
CA ALA A 88 -9.27 -0.26 -4.97
C ALA A 88 -10.41 0.70 -4.60
N PHE A 89 -10.65 1.75 -5.38
CA PHE A 89 -11.77 2.68 -5.19
C PHE A 89 -13.13 1.96 -5.18
N PHE A 90 -13.42 1.17 -6.21
CA PHE A 90 -14.66 0.41 -6.28
C PHE A 90 -14.74 -0.71 -5.23
N GLY A 91 -13.59 -1.27 -4.83
CA GLY A 91 -13.53 -2.23 -3.73
C GLY A 91 -13.96 -1.60 -2.40
N MET A 92 -13.43 -0.41 -2.07
CA MET A 92 -13.82 0.34 -0.87
C MET A 92 -15.30 0.78 -0.95
N LEU A 93 -15.74 1.24 -2.12
CA LEU A 93 -17.14 1.59 -2.36
C LEU A 93 -18.08 0.40 -2.18
N ALA A 94 -17.65 -0.81 -2.57
CA ALA A 94 -18.36 -2.06 -2.35
C ALA A 94 -18.19 -2.62 -0.92
N GLY A 95 -17.63 -1.87 0.02
CA GLY A 95 -17.49 -2.27 1.42
C GLY A 95 -16.39 -3.28 1.69
N ALA A 96 -15.43 -3.46 0.77
CA ALA A 96 -14.27 -4.30 1.03
C ALA A 96 -13.42 -3.72 2.16
N SER A 97 -13.05 -4.56 3.12
CA SER A 97 -12.11 -4.20 4.19
C SER A 97 -10.67 -4.19 3.66
N ILE A 98 -10.38 -3.22 2.79
CA ILE A 98 -9.06 -3.01 2.18
C ILE A 98 -8.52 -1.62 2.54
N GLY A 99 -7.21 -1.56 2.81
CA GLY A 99 -6.52 -0.30 3.07
C GLY A 99 -6.05 0.37 1.78
N ARG A 100 -5.79 1.66 1.86
CA ARG A 100 -5.21 2.46 0.77
C ARG A 100 -3.68 2.42 0.75
N GLU A 101 -3.07 1.94 1.81
CA GLU A 101 -1.62 1.98 2.04
C GLU A 101 -0.87 1.09 1.04
N GLY A 102 -1.27 -0.18 0.95
CA GLY A 102 -0.68 -1.13 0.02
C GLY A 102 -0.76 -0.71 -1.45
N PRO A 103 -1.96 -0.33 -1.95
CA PRO A 103 -2.08 0.22 -3.29
C PRO A 103 -1.21 1.46 -3.52
N SER A 104 -1.09 2.37 -2.55
CA SER A 104 -0.22 3.55 -2.65
C SER A 104 1.25 3.20 -2.82
N VAL A 105 1.73 2.14 -2.17
CA VAL A 105 3.09 1.60 -2.32
C VAL A 105 3.34 1.13 -3.76
N GLN A 106 2.44 0.32 -4.33
CA GLN A 106 2.58 -0.19 -5.70
C GLN A 106 2.45 0.93 -6.74
N VAL A 107 1.50 1.82 -6.57
CA VAL A 107 1.30 2.98 -7.45
C VAL A 107 2.51 3.92 -7.40
N GLY A 108 3.02 4.20 -6.20
CA GLY A 108 4.23 5.00 -6.02
C GLY A 108 5.45 4.42 -6.74
N ALA A 109 5.67 3.11 -6.59
CA ALA A 109 6.73 2.37 -7.29
C ALA A 109 6.58 2.48 -8.82
N ALA A 110 5.37 2.24 -9.34
CA ALA A 110 5.08 2.27 -10.76
C ALA A 110 5.27 3.68 -11.38
N VAL A 111 4.79 4.72 -10.71
CA VAL A 111 4.94 6.10 -11.15
C VAL A 111 6.41 6.51 -11.20
N MET A 112 7.19 6.15 -10.16
CA MET A 112 8.61 6.50 -10.11
C MET A 112 9.42 5.75 -11.18
N LEU A 113 9.11 4.46 -11.39
CA LEU A 113 9.72 3.67 -12.45
C LEU A 113 9.37 4.23 -13.84
N ALA A 114 8.11 4.59 -14.08
CA ALA A 114 7.67 5.18 -15.33
C ALA A 114 8.38 6.52 -15.62
N TRP A 115 8.55 7.35 -14.58
CA TRP A 115 9.30 8.59 -14.65
C TRP A 115 10.76 8.37 -15.04
N GLY A 116 11.44 7.42 -14.38
CA GLY A 116 12.82 7.08 -14.72
C GLY A 116 12.96 6.59 -16.15
N ASN A 117 12.05 5.72 -16.61
CA ASN A 117 12.03 5.21 -17.98
C ASN A 117 11.75 6.31 -19.02
N PHE A 118 10.91 7.29 -18.68
CA PHE A 118 10.64 8.44 -19.55
C PHE A 118 11.90 9.28 -19.83
N TRP A 119 12.71 9.59 -18.82
CA TRP A 119 13.94 10.31 -18.98
C TRP A 119 15.01 9.50 -19.73
N LYS A 120 15.12 8.21 -19.41
CA LYS A 120 16.02 7.29 -20.12
C LYS A 120 15.71 7.23 -21.62
N ARG A 121 14.44 7.21 -22.01
CA ARG A 121 14.01 7.23 -23.42
C ARG A 121 14.36 8.54 -24.13
N ARG A 122 14.53 9.63 -23.41
CA ARG A 122 14.96 10.94 -23.93
C ARG A 122 16.48 11.11 -23.96
N GLY A 123 17.24 10.06 -23.71
CA GLY A 123 18.69 10.08 -23.69
C GLY A 123 19.32 10.71 -22.45
N ILE A 124 18.51 11.01 -21.43
CA ILE A 124 19.00 11.55 -20.16
C ILE A 124 19.22 10.36 -19.21
N GLU A 125 20.48 9.96 -19.07
CA GLU A 125 20.86 8.97 -18.06
C GLU A 125 20.88 9.64 -16.69
N LEU A 126 19.99 9.21 -15.82
CA LEU A 126 20.00 9.62 -14.43
C LEU A 126 21.13 8.84 -13.72
N ARG A 127 22.35 9.39 -13.76
CA ARG A 127 23.53 8.76 -13.14
C ARG A 127 23.27 8.47 -11.67
N GLY A 128 23.48 7.21 -11.27
CA GLY A 128 23.26 6.74 -9.89
C GLY A 128 21.83 6.31 -9.56
N PHE A 129 20.89 6.31 -10.53
CA PHE A 129 19.54 5.82 -10.35
C PHE A 129 19.37 4.48 -11.06
N HIS A 130 19.51 3.39 -10.31
CA HIS A 130 19.16 2.06 -10.81
C HIS A 130 17.65 1.80 -10.67
N THR A 131 17.14 0.87 -11.48
CA THR A 131 15.71 0.53 -11.51
C THR A 131 15.16 0.19 -10.12
N ASN A 132 15.89 -0.61 -9.32
CA ASN A 132 15.47 -0.99 -7.98
C ASN A 132 15.36 0.20 -7.02
N GLU A 133 16.23 1.18 -7.15
CA GLU A 133 16.21 2.39 -6.33
C GLU A 133 15.01 3.28 -6.64
N LEU A 134 14.66 3.40 -7.93
CA LEU A 134 13.46 4.11 -8.35
C LEU A 134 12.20 3.42 -7.80
N ILE A 135 12.12 2.07 -7.90
CA ILE A 135 11.02 1.29 -7.35
C ILE A 135 10.93 1.49 -5.83
N ALA A 136 12.04 1.35 -5.10
CA ALA A 136 12.07 1.49 -3.65
C ALA A 136 11.73 2.92 -3.19
N ALA A 137 12.30 3.94 -3.83
CA ALA A 137 12.01 5.34 -3.51
C ALA A 137 10.53 5.69 -3.79
N GLY A 138 9.98 5.19 -4.91
CA GLY A 138 8.58 5.36 -5.25
C GLY A 138 7.64 4.67 -4.27
N ALA A 139 7.95 3.43 -3.89
CA ALA A 139 7.17 2.64 -2.93
C ALA A 139 7.14 3.30 -1.55
N ALA A 140 8.31 3.65 -1.02
CA ALA A 140 8.45 4.28 0.28
C ALA A 140 7.86 5.70 0.30
N GLY A 141 8.03 6.47 -0.77
CA GLY A 141 7.38 7.77 -0.94
C GLY A 141 5.86 7.67 -1.05
N GLY A 142 5.34 6.59 -1.66
CA GLY A 142 3.92 6.29 -1.70
C GLY A 142 3.33 6.00 -0.31
N LEU A 143 4.06 5.24 0.51
CA LEU A 143 3.67 4.97 1.89
C LEU A 143 3.72 6.23 2.76
N ALA A 144 4.81 7.00 2.66
CA ALA A 144 4.96 8.28 3.37
C ALA A 144 3.77 9.22 3.07
N ALA A 145 3.35 9.23 1.81
CA ALA A 145 2.20 10.02 1.37
C ALA A 145 0.86 9.50 1.92
N ALA A 146 0.67 8.16 1.92
CA ALA A 146 -0.56 7.55 2.39
C ALA A 146 -0.83 7.80 3.87
N PHE A 147 0.21 7.83 4.70
CA PHE A 147 0.13 8.07 6.14
C PHE A 147 0.35 9.52 6.57
N ASN A 148 0.67 10.42 5.66
CA ASN A 148 1.13 11.78 5.98
C ASN A 148 2.32 11.77 6.98
N ALA A 149 3.22 10.80 6.83
CA ALA A 149 4.29 10.53 7.78
C ALA A 149 5.62 10.23 7.03
N PRO A 150 6.43 11.26 6.74
CA PRO A 150 7.69 11.12 6.02
C PRO A 150 8.64 10.11 6.65
N LEU A 151 8.75 10.12 7.98
CA LEU A 151 9.65 9.24 8.72
C LEU A 151 9.21 7.77 8.64
N ALA A 152 7.91 7.49 8.65
CA ALA A 152 7.39 6.14 8.50
C ALA A 152 7.75 5.53 7.14
N GLY A 153 7.75 6.34 6.07
CA GLY A 153 8.22 5.90 4.75
C GLY A 153 9.70 5.53 4.73
N VAL A 154 10.54 6.27 5.46
CA VAL A 154 11.97 5.94 5.60
C VAL A 154 12.15 4.62 6.33
N ILE A 155 11.49 4.43 7.46
CA ILE A 155 11.57 3.19 8.25
C ILE A 155 11.08 1.98 7.42
N PHE A 156 9.98 2.15 6.70
CA PHE A 156 9.46 1.13 5.79
C PHE A 156 10.46 0.75 4.68
N ALA A 157 11.13 1.74 4.10
CA ALA A 157 12.16 1.48 3.09
C ALA A 157 13.31 0.62 3.65
N ILE A 158 13.69 0.86 4.88
CA ILE A 158 14.77 0.15 5.56
C ILE A 158 14.34 -1.26 5.93
N GLU A 159 13.21 -1.36 6.62
CA GLU A 159 12.80 -2.57 7.29
C GLU A 159 12.16 -3.57 6.32
N GLU A 160 11.29 -3.12 5.44
CA GLU A 160 10.51 -4.00 4.59
C GLU A 160 11.11 -4.14 3.20
N LEU A 161 11.47 -3.03 2.55
CA LEU A 161 12.01 -3.08 1.20
C LEU A 161 13.49 -3.47 1.16
N GLY A 162 14.21 -3.28 2.27
CA GLY A 162 15.61 -3.68 2.44
C GLY A 162 15.82 -5.19 2.69
N ARG A 163 14.77 -5.93 3.04
CA ARG A 163 14.86 -7.37 3.29
C ARG A 163 15.16 -8.12 1.98
N GLY A 164 16.32 -8.79 1.94
CA GLY A 164 16.69 -9.65 0.80
C GLY A 164 17.29 -8.95 -0.42
N THR A 165 17.39 -7.64 -0.43
CA THR A 165 18.09 -6.88 -1.45
C THR A 165 19.23 -6.11 -0.81
N VAL A 166 20.39 -6.03 -1.52
CA VAL A 166 21.49 -5.12 -1.13
C VAL A 166 21.05 -3.70 -1.50
N LEU A 167 19.94 -3.25 -0.97
CA LEU A 167 19.60 -1.85 -0.93
C LEU A 167 20.58 -1.19 0.04
N ARG A 168 21.78 -0.90 -0.49
CA ARG A 168 22.67 0.03 0.20
C ARG A 168 21.83 1.27 0.47
N TRP A 169 21.89 1.78 1.68
CA TRP A 169 21.32 3.06 2.10
C TRP A 169 21.67 4.15 1.07
N GLN A 170 20.88 4.21 0.02
CA GLN A 170 21.16 5.17 -1.02
C GLN A 170 20.52 6.47 -0.59
N ARG A 171 21.34 7.48 -0.45
CA ARG A 171 20.95 8.86 -0.13
C ARG A 171 19.75 9.31 -0.99
N LEU A 172 19.68 8.80 -2.23
CA LEU A 172 18.62 9.12 -3.18
C LEU A 172 17.25 8.58 -2.76
N VAL A 173 17.17 7.37 -2.19
CA VAL A 173 15.92 6.80 -1.68
C VAL A 173 15.42 7.64 -0.51
N LEU A 174 16.32 7.98 0.42
CA LEU A 174 15.98 8.82 1.58
C LEU A 174 15.50 10.22 1.16
N ILE A 175 16.23 10.87 0.26
CA ILE A 175 15.85 12.19 -0.26
C ILE A 175 14.49 12.11 -0.97
N GLY A 176 14.26 11.10 -1.80
CA GLY A 176 13.00 10.91 -2.51
C GLY A 176 11.81 10.69 -1.58
N VAL A 177 11.99 9.89 -0.53
CA VAL A 177 10.96 9.63 0.50
C VAL A 177 10.65 10.89 1.30
N LEU A 178 11.69 11.57 1.79
CA LEU A 178 11.52 12.80 2.55
C LEU A 178 10.87 13.90 1.70
N ALA A 179 11.32 14.08 0.45
CA ALA A 179 10.73 15.05 -0.46
C ALA A 179 9.25 14.75 -0.75
N ALA A 180 8.89 13.47 -0.95
CA ALA A 180 7.50 13.07 -1.13
C ALA A 180 6.67 13.34 0.13
N GLY A 181 7.18 12.98 1.30
CA GLY A 181 6.50 13.18 2.57
C GLY A 181 6.33 14.67 2.91
N PHE A 182 7.38 15.49 2.75
CA PHE A 182 7.26 16.93 2.97
C PHE A 182 6.30 17.62 2.01
N LEU A 183 6.25 17.18 0.76
CA LEU A 183 5.27 17.69 -0.20
C LEU A 183 3.84 17.38 0.24
N VAL A 184 3.60 16.17 0.79
CA VAL A 184 2.30 15.80 1.33
C VAL A 184 1.93 16.67 2.53
N VAL A 185 2.84 16.86 3.48
CA VAL A 185 2.62 17.73 4.64
C VAL A 185 2.35 19.17 4.19
N ALA A 186 3.04 19.66 3.17
CA ALA A 186 2.83 21.00 2.62
C ALA A 186 1.46 21.19 1.96
N VAL A 187 0.91 20.15 1.33
CA VAL A 187 -0.39 20.21 0.61
C VAL A 187 -1.55 19.82 1.51
N ALA A 188 -1.43 18.73 2.25
CA ALA A 188 -2.49 18.18 3.11
C ALA A 188 -2.47 18.75 4.54
N GLY A 189 -1.42 19.51 4.90
CA GLY A 189 -1.21 20.00 6.26
C GLY A 189 -0.59 18.96 7.17
N ASN A 190 -0.12 19.40 8.34
CA ASN A 190 0.48 18.54 9.37
C ASN A 190 -0.60 17.96 10.29
N ASN A 191 -1.59 17.31 9.72
CA ASN A 191 -2.65 16.66 10.47
C ASN A 191 -2.30 15.18 10.69
N PRO A 192 -2.26 14.71 11.97
CA PRO A 192 -2.05 13.29 12.23
C PRO A 192 -3.17 12.45 11.59
N TYR A 193 -2.83 11.31 11.02
CA TYR A 193 -3.77 10.42 10.33
C TYR A 193 -4.96 10.02 11.21
N PHE A 194 -4.74 9.79 12.49
CA PHE A 194 -5.78 9.41 13.46
C PHE A 194 -6.39 10.58 14.21
N GLY A 195 -6.11 11.83 13.82
CA GLY A 195 -6.58 13.03 14.51
C GLY A 195 -5.76 13.38 15.73
N MET A 196 -6.15 14.48 16.36
CA MET A 196 -5.52 14.96 17.60
C MET A 196 -6.27 14.36 18.79
N PHE A 197 -5.59 13.53 19.55
CA PHE A 197 -6.11 13.09 20.84
C PHE A 197 -5.71 14.11 21.89
N GLY A 198 -6.68 14.67 22.60
CA GLY A 198 -6.42 15.49 23.78
C GLY A 198 -5.73 14.64 24.84
N GLY A 199 -4.42 14.83 25.02
CA GLY A 199 -3.64 14.07 25.97
C GLY A 199 -3.98 14.46 27.41
N ALA A 200 -4.56 13.54 28.18
CA ALA A 200 -4.50 13.66 29.63
C ALA A 200 -3.02 13.51 30.08
N PRO A 201 -2.59 14.22 31.13
CA PRO A 201 -1.23 14.07 31.64
C PRO A 201 -0.98 12.61 32.05
N LEU A 202 0.17 12.08 31.63
CA LEU A 202 0.59 10.71 31.97
C LEU A 202 0.71 10.58 33.49
N THR A 203 -0.16 9.78 34.08
CA THR A 203 -0.11 9.43 35.51
C THR A 203 0.57 8.07 35.71
N GLN A 204 1.21 7.86 36.84
CA GLN A 204 1.87 6.57 37.12
C GLN A 204 0.91 5.37 37.04
N GLY A 205 -0.39 5.56 37.35
CA GLY A 205 -1.42 4.53 37.22
C GLY A 205 -1.68 4.10 35.77
N MET A 206 -1.40 4.97 34.77
CA MET A 206 -1.55 4.63 33.35
C MET A 206 -0.50 3.63 32.87
N LEU A 207 0.66 3.55 33.54
CA LEU A 207 1.73 2.61 33.14
C LEU A 207 1.28 1.16 33.21
N GLY A 208 0.52 0.79 34.26
CA GLY A 208 -0.06 -0.54 34.40
C GLY A 208 -1.02 -0.88 33.26
N TRP A 209 -1.88 0.07 32.85
CA TRP A 209 -2.79 -0.09 31.73
C TRP A 209 -2.04 -0.24 30.39
N VAL A 210 -0.99 0.57 30.18
CA VAL A 210 -0.17 0.49 28.96
C VAL A 210 0.50 -0.87 28.86
N ILE A 211 1.10 -1.37 29.93
CA ILE A 211 1.75 -2.70 29.96
C ILE A 211 0.70 -3.79 29.73
N GLY A 212 -0.44 -3.74 30.43
CA GLY A 212 -1.53 -4.70 30.28
C GLY A 212 -2.07 -4.75 28.84
N CYS A 213 -2.32 -3.58 28.23
CA CYS A 213 -2.73 -3.48 26.85
C CYS A 213 -1.65 -3.99 25.88
N ALA A 214 -0.39 -3.69 26.11
CA ALA A 214 0.72 -4.15 25.27
C ALA A 214 0.83 -5.68 25.29
N LEU A 215 0.77 -6.32 26.45
CA LEU A 215 0.81 -7.76 26.59
C LEU A 215 -0.40 -8.44 25.93
N LEU A 216 -1.60 -7.91 26.16
CA LEU A 216 -2.83 -8.44 25.55
C LEU A 216 -2.80 -8.34 24.03
N ASN A 217 -2.49 -7.15 23.51
CA ASN A 217 -2.42 -6.94 22.05
C ASN A 217 -1.28 -7.75 21.41
N GLY A 218 -0.14 -7.89 22.09
CA GLY A 218 0.96 -8.74 21.63
C GLY A 218 0.55 -10.21 21.53
N ALA A 219 -0.14 -10.74 22.54
CA ALA A 219 -0.66 -12.11 22.54
C ALA A 219 -1.70 -12.31 21.43
N LEU A 220 -2.70 -11.41 21.32
CA LEU A 220 -3.71 -11.45 20.27
C LEU A 220 -3.12 -11.34 18.86
N GLY A 221 -2.15 -10.45 18.67
CA GLY A 221 -1.42 -10.31 17.41
C GLY A 221 -0.65 -11.57 17.04
N GLY A 222 0.00 -12.21 18.00
CA GLY A 222 0.70 -13.48 17.81
C GLY A 222 -0.25 -14.63 17.42
N ILE A 223 -1.39 -14.73 18.06
CA ILE A 223 -2.45 -15.70 17.72
C ILE A 223 -2.98 -15.44 16.32
N PHE A 224 -3.30 -14.19 16.00
CA PHE A 224 -3.77 -13.79 14.67
C PHE A 224 -2.76 -14.13 13.57
N ALA A 225 -1.49 -13.84 13.79
CA ALA A 225 -0.42 -14.16 12.82
C ALA A 225 -0.31 -15.68 12.58
N ARG A 226 -0.44 -16.50 13.64
CA ARG A 226 -0.46 -17.96 13.51
C ARG A 226 -1.69 -18.47 12.74
N LEU A 227 -2.88 -17.93 13.01
CA LEU A 227 -4.09 -18.27 12.29
C LEU A 227 -4.00 -17.91 10.81
N LEU A 228 -3.49 -16.73 10.47
CA LEU A 228 -3.25 -16.35 9.09
C LEU A 228 -2.25 -17.27 8.40
N GLY A 229 -1.14 -17.59 9.07
CA GLY A 229 -0.16 -18.55 8.56
C GLY A 229 -0.81 -19.91 8.27
N CYS A 230 -1.59 -20.44 9.21
CA CYS A 230 -2.31 -21.69 9.02
C CYS A 230 -3.26 -21.65 7.82
N LEU A 231 -4.05 -20.60 7.66
CA LEU A 231 -4.96 -20.41 6.53
C LEU A 231 -4.23 -20.36 5.19
N LEU A 232 -3.07 -19.67 5.13
CA LEU A 232 -2.27 -19.57 3.92
C LEU A 232 -1.64 -20.92 3.53
N TYR A 233 -1.21 -21.72 4.50
CA TYR A 233 -0.64 -23.05 4.25
C TYR A 233 -1.69 -24.10 3.91
N THR A 234 -2.92 -23.95 4.39
CA THR A 234 -4.03 -24.88 4.10
C THR A 234 -4.82 -24.51 2.84
N SER A 235 -4.63 -23.29 2.33
CA SER A 235 -5.29 -22.85 1.10
C SER A 235 -4.59 -23.49 -0.11
N PRO A 236 -5.32 -24.25 -1.00
CA PRO A 236 -4.70 -24.86 -2.16
C PRO A 236 -4.07 -23.79 -3.05
N SER A 237 -2.81 -24.01 -3.42
CA SER A 237 -2.10 -23.11 -4.33
C SER A 237 -2.76 -23.19 -5.72
N PRO A 238 -2.72 -22.13 -6.53
CA PRO A 238 -3.18 -22.18 -7.91
C PRO A 238 -2.49 -23.28 -8.75
N ARG A 239 -1.31 -23.74 -8.33
CA ARG A 239 -0.59 -24.87 -8.97
C ARG A 239 -1.20 -26.22 -8.63
N ASP A 240 -1.73 -26.40 -7.42
CA ASP A 240 -2.36 -27.65 -6.98
C ASP A 240 -3.70 -27.87 -7.70
N LEU A 241 -4.38 -26.76 -8.07
CA LEU A 241 -5.64 -26.80 -8.84
C LEU A 241 -5.43 -27.06 -10.34
N SER A 242 -4.21 -26.90 -10.86
CA SER A 242 -3.88 -27.15 -12.27
C SER A 242 -3.48 -28.60 -12.57
N THR A 243 -3.30 -29.44 -11.53
CA THR A 243 -2.87 -30.84 -11.63
C THR A 243 -4.00 -31.83 -11.32
N SER A 244 -5.19 -31.36 -11.00
CA SER A 244 -6.43 -32.14 -10.86
C SER A 244 -7.35 -31.91 -12.06
#